data_7a35c3d89e1ab236fcf937d733e7a63f
#
_entry.id   7a35c3d89e1ab236fcf937d733e7a63f
#
_cell.length_a   1.000
_cell.length_b   1.000
_cell.length_c   1.000
_cell.angle_alpha   90.00
_cell.angle_beta   90.00
_cell.angle_gamma   90.00
#
_symmetry.space_group_name_H-M   'P 1'
#
loop_
_entity.id
_entity.type
_entity.pdbx_description
1 polymer ?
#
loop_
_entity_poly.entity_id
_entity_poly.type
_entity_poly.pdbx_seq_one_letter_code
_entity_poly.pdbx_strand_id
1 'polypeptide(L)' 'MPYRISARHPGRAVTYTAPTEEAALEKWRELTADGVPFEVTDSDGLAVDDIDLEDRIDARDDEQGQG' A
#
# COMPACT_ATOMS: atom_id res chain seq x y z
N MET A 1 -3.12 -10.35 -1.94
CA MET A 1 -1.87 -10.58 -1.21
C MET A 1 -1.66 -9.49 -0.18
N PRO A 2 -1.17 -9.84 1.02
CA PRO A 2 -0.99 -8.82 2.04
C PRO A 2 0.21 -7.92 1.74
N TYR A 3 0.06 -6.67 2.15
CA TYR A 3 1.11 -5.67 2.05
C TYR A 3 1.49 -5.23 3.44
N ARG A 4 2.75 -4.86 3.62
CA ARG A 4 3.25 -4.35 4.89
C ARG A 4 3.67 -2.91 4.72
N ILE A 5 3.21 -2.06 5.64
CA ILE A 5 3.49 -0.64 5.60
C ILE A 5 4.20 -0.28 6.89
N SER A 6 5.45 0.17 6.77
CA SER A 6 6.25 0.62 7.92
C SER A 6 6.24 2.14 7.93
N ALA A 7 5.65 2.72 8.97
CA ALA A 7 5.55 4.16 9.12
C ALA A 7 6.38 4.62 10.31
N ARG A 8 7.09 5.73 10.15
CA ARG A 8 7.92 6.31 11.21
C ARG A 8 7.24 7.57 11.74
N HIS A 9 6.58 7.40 12.88
CA HIS A 9 6.02 8.53 13.61
C HIS A 9 7.05 9.10 14.55
N PRO A 10 6.92 10.36 14.97
CA PRO A 10 7.83 10.94 15.96
C PRO A 10 7.86 10.09 17.22
N GLY A 11 9.04 9.60 17.57
CA GLY A 11 9.25 8.82 18.77
C GLY A 11 8.89 7.35 18.68
N ARG A 12 8.38 6.87 17.53
CA ARG A 12 8.06 5.44 17.40
C ARG A 12 7.91 5.02 15.94
N ALA A 13 8.06 3.73 15.70
CA ALA A 13 7.80 3.12 14.41
C ALA A 13 6.56 2.23 14.52
N VAL A 14 5.69 2.27 13.53
CA VAL A 14 4.46 1.48 13.50
C VAL A 14 4.40 0.71 12.20
N THR A 15 4.01 -0.57 12.27
CA THR A 15 3.82 -1.39 11.08
C THR A 15 2.34 -1.73 10.92
N TYR A 16 1.82 -1.48 9.73
CA TYR A 16 0.45 -1.84 9.36
C TYR A 16 0.47 -2.98 8.37
N THR A 17 -0.57 -3.77 8.35
CA THR A 17 -0.74 -4.82 7.35
C THR A 17 -2.01 -4.53 6.56
N ALA A 18 -1.87 -4.49 5.23
CA ALA A 18 -3.01 -4.26 4.34
C ALA A 18 -3.30 -5.56 3.58
N PRO A 19 -4.51 -6.08 3.66
CA PRO A 19 -4.84 -7.36 3.01
C PRO A 19 -4.99 -7.26 1.49
N THR A 20 -5.24 -6.06 0.97
CA THR A 20 -5.48 -5.86 -0.47
C THR A 20 -4.73 -4.62 -0.97
N GLU A 21 -4.66 -4.49 -2.30
CA GLU A 21 -4.05 -3.32 -2.94
C GLU A 21 -4.81 -2.05 -2.58
N GLU A 22 -6.13 -2.13 -2.55
CA GLU A 22 -6.96 -0.96 -2.21
C GLU A 22 -6.67 -0.49 -0.80
N ALA A 23 -6.57 -1.41 0.16
CA ALA A 23 -6.28 -1.06 1.54
C ALA A 23 -4.88 -0.46 1.68
N ALA A 24 -3.91 -1.01 0.94
CA ALA A 24 -2.55 -0.49 0.94
C ALA A 24 -2.50 0.93 0.37
N LEU A 25 -3.19 1.16 -0.75
CA LEU A 25 -3.22 2.48 -1.38
C LEU A 25 -3.92 3.51 -0.49
N GLU A 26 -4.99 3.11 0.18
CA GLU A 26 -5.68 3.98 1.12
C GLU A 26 -4.76 4.42 2.24
N LYS A 27 -4.02 3.48 2.81
CA LYS A 27 -3.05 3.79 3.87
C LYS A 27 -1.91 4.66 3.34
N TRP A 28 -1.47 4.41 2.12
CA TRP A 28 -0.46 5.24 1.47
C TRP A 28 -0.89 6.70 1.44
N ARG A 29 -2.12 6.95 0.97
CA ARG A 29 -2.65 8.31 0.88
C ARG A 29 -2.80 8.95 2.25
N GLU A 30 -3.25 8.19 3.23
CA GLU A 30 -3.41 8.67 4.59
C GLU A 30 -2.08 9.11 5.20
N LEU A 31 -1.05 8.28 5.07
CA LEU A 31 0.28 8.60 5.61
C LEU A 31 0.93 9.75 4.85
N THR A 32 0.70 9.83 3.54
CA THR A 32 1.19 10.95 2.74
C THR A 32 0.56 12.27 3.21
N ALA A 33 -0.73 12.25 3.47
CA ALA A 33 -1.44 13.44 3.96
C ALA A 33 -0.95 13.85 5.35
N ASP A 34 -0.58 12.88 6.17
CA ASP A 34 -0.04 13.15 7.51
C ASP A 34 1.42 13.62 7.48
N GLY A 35 2.09 13.50 6.36
CA GLY A 35 3.49 13.88 6.23
C GLY A 35 4.44 12.95 6.96
N VAL A 36 4.04 11.71 7.17
CA VAL A 36 4.82 10.71 7.89
C VAL A 36 5.66 9.90 6.90
N PRO A 37 6.98 9.75 7.13
CA PRO A 37 7.78 8.86 6.29
C PRO A 37 7.32 7.42 6.44
N PHE A 38 7.19 6.71 5.32
CA PHE A 38 6.73 5.33 5.36
C PHE A 38 7.26 4.55 4.15
N GLU A 39 7.15 3.24 4.23
CA GLU A 39 7.58 2.34 3.17
C GLU A 39 6.56 1.20 3.07
N VAL A 40 6.18 0.84 1.84
CA VAL A 40 5.25 -0.26 1.59
C VAL A 40 5.99 -1.38 0.88
N THR A 41 5.82 -2.60 1.37
CA THR A 41 6.39 -3.79 0.74
C THR A 41 5.28 -4.80 0.47
N ASP A 42 5.48 -5.61 -0.57
CA ASP A 42 4.54 -6.69 -0.88
C ASP A 42 4.90 -7.96 -0.10
N SER A 43 4.19 -9.05 -0.39
CA SER A 43 4.41 -10.32 0.31
C SER A 43 5.78 -10.93 0.06
N ASP A 44 6.44 -10.52 -1.02
CA ASP A 44 7.79 -10.97 -1.34
C ASP A 44 8.87 -10.09 -0.71
N GLY A 45 8.47 -9.03 -0.03
CA GLY A 45 9.40 -8.10 0.59
C GLY A 45 9.93 -7.04 -0.35
N LEU A 46 9.36 -6.91 -1.54
CA LEU A 46 9.77 -5.90 -2.51
C LEU A 46 9.03 -4.59 -2.25
N ALA A 47 9.77 -3.49 -2.33
CA ALA A 47 9.17 -2.16 -2.15
C ALA A 47 8.23 -1.86 -3.30
N VAL A 48 7.04 -1.35 -2.97
CA VAL A 48 6.04 -0.92 -3.95
C VAL A 48 5.64 0.52 -3.66
N ASP A 49 5.25 1.25 -4.71
CA ASP A 49 4.78 2.62 -4.55
C ASP A 49 3.31 2.72 -4.97
N ASP A 50 2.77 3.95 -4.91
CA ASP A 50 1.37 4.19 -5.23
C ASP A 50 1.06 3.86 -6.69
N ILE A 51 2.00 4.10 -7.59
CA ILE A 51 1.81 3.80 -9.02
C ILE A 51 1.69 2.28 -9.20
N ASP A 52 2.54 1.51 -8.54
CA ASP A 52 2.47 0.05 -8.58
C ASP A 52 1.13 -0.45 -8.05
N LEU A 53 0.66 0.12 -6.95
CA LEU A 53 -0.61 -0.28 -6.37
C LEU A 53 -1.78 0.05 -7.29
N GLU A 54 -1.76 1.23 -7.90
CA GLU A 54 -2.80 1.63 -8.85
C GLU A 54 -2.81 0.73 -10.08
N ASP A 55 -1.64 0.38 -10.59
CA ASP A 55 -1.53 -0.52 -11.73
C ASP A 55 -2.12 -1.89 -11.42
N ARG A 56 -1.85 -2.41 -10.25
CA ARG A 56 -2.37 -3.72 -9.83
C ARG A 56 -3.88 -3.70 -9.65
N ILE A 57 -4.42 -2.60 -9.13
CA ILE A 57 -5.86 -2.42 -8.98
C ILE A 57 -6.52 -2.35 -10.35
N ASP A 58 -5.96 -1.55 -11.25
CA ASP A 58 -6.48 -1.40 -12.61
C ASP A 58 -6.46 -2.72 -13.37
N ALA A 59 -5.38 -3.48 -13.27
CA ALA A 59 -5.26 -4.77 -13.92
C ALA A 59 -6.33 -5.74 -13.42
N ARG A 60 -6.58 -5.74 -12.12
CA ARG A 60 -7.59 -6.61 -11.53
C ARG A 60 -9.00 -6.18 -11.92
N ASP A 61 -9.27 -4.87 -11.91
CA ASP A 61 -10.55 -4.32 -12.30
C ASP A 61 -10.86 -4.67 -13.75
N ASP A 62 -9.86 -4.55 -14.61
CA ASP A 62 -10.01 -4.86 -16.03
C ASP A 62 -10.42 -6.30 -16.24
N GLU A 63 -9.78 -7.22 -15.51
CA GLU A 63 -10.14 -8.63 -15.57
C GLU A 63 -11.57 -8.89 -15.09
N GLN A 64 -11.95 -8.27 -14.01
CA GLN A 64 -13.27 -8.45 -13.42
C GLN A 64 -14.35 -7.72 -14.23
N GLY A 65 -13.99 -6.61 -14.83
CA GLY A 65 -14.90 -5.81 -15.60
C GLY A 65 -15.41 -6.52 -16.84
N GLN A 66 -14.72 -7.52 -17.30
CA GLN A 66 -15.11 -8.30 -18.46
C GLN A 66 -16.12 -9.39 -18.12
N GLY A 67 -16.23 -9.71 -16.88
CA GLY A 67 -17.08 -10.78 -16.37
C GLY A 67 -18.56 -10.53 -16.43
#